data_13e35e6e4fc4f7c742a08abd5353530a
#
_entry.id   13e35e6e4fc4f7c742a08abd5353530a
#
_cell.length_a   1.000
_cell.length_b   1.000
_cell.length_c   1.000
_cell.angle_alpha   90.00
_cell.angle_beta   90.00
_cell.angle_gamma   90.00
#
_symmetry.space_group_name_H-M   'P 1'
#
loop_
_entity.id
_entity.type
_entity.pdbx_description
1 polymer ?
#
loop_
_entity_poly.entity_id
_entity_poly.type
_entity_poly.pdbx_seq_one_letter_code
_entity_poly.pdbx_strand_id
1 'polypeptide(L)'
;MRPVASPLFQGLSAEEWAALEQSGCLRTKSYPRHAVIFHAGEQVHALGVVLRGTVHIENLDLWGSKSILSSISAGQAFAETYALCGDVMMVDAVAAEECEVLFVNISAFSGGAPGTVHEKLLRNLLTVSMRKNLSLSQRIFCTTPKTVRGRLLTYFSAQAARSGSLQFEIPFNRQQLADYLNLDRSALSKELCKMRDEGLLTFEKNRFALNELCLLYTSDAADDLIGVD
;
A
#
# COMPACT_ATOMS: atom_id res chain seq x y z
N MET A 1 -24.59 2.99 14.14
CA MET A 1 -23.11 2.89 14.27
C MET A 1 -22.48 4.26 13.99
N ARG A 2 -21.32 4.63 14.55
CA ARG A 2 -20.68 5.92 14.18
C ARG A 2 -20.05 5.78 12.78
N PRO A 3 -20.05 6.85 11.94
CA PRO A 3 -19.36 6.81 10.66
C PRO A 3 -17.90 6.35 10.84
N VAL A 4 -17.50 5.38 10.03
CA VAL A 4 -16.14 4.81 10.09
C VAL A 4 -15.15 5.80 9.51
N ALA A 5 -14.06 6.07 10.22
CA ALA A 5 -12.97 6.92 9.74
C ALA A 5 -12.16 6.17 8.65
N SER A 6 -12.71 6.12 7.44
CA SER A 6 -12.07 5.53 6.27
C SER A 6 -12.25 6.43 5.05
N PRO A 7 -11.23 6.55 4.19
CA PRO A 7 -11.35 7.25 2.91
C PRO A 7 -12.52 6.74 2.05
N LEU A 8 -12.90 5.47 2.18
CA LEU A 8 -14.02 4.88 1.46
C LEU A 8 -15.36 5.56 1.77
N PHE A 9 -15.55 6.03 2.98
CA PHE A 9 -16.81 6.64 3.46
C PHE A 9 -16.72 8.17 3.57
N GLN A 10 -15.69 8.77 3.00
CA GLN A 10 -15.49 10.21 3.06
C GLN A 10 -16.65 10.96 2.38
N GLY A 11 -17.18 11.98 3.06
CA GLY A 11 -18.25 12.84 2.53
C GLY A 11 -19.66 12.24 2.58
N LEU A 12 -19.86 11.09 3.24
CA LEU A 12 -21.20 10.59 3.54
C LEU A 12 -21.84 11.38 4.68
N SER A 13 -23.11 11.76 4.49
CA SER A 13 -23.93 12.33 5.60
C SER A 13 -24.37 11.23 6.58
N ALA A 14 -24.86 11.63 7.73
CA ALA A 14 -25.40 10.70 8.73
C ALA A 14 -26.61 9.90 8.18
N GLU A 15 -27.43 10.56 7.35
CA GLU A 15 -28.60 9.94 6.71
C GLU A 15 -28.18 8.90 5.65
N GLU A 16 -27.18 9.25 4.83
CA GLU A 16 -26.62 8.33 3.84
C GLU A 16 -25.96 7.12 4.49
N TRP A 17 -25.26 7.34 5.61
CA TRP A 17 -24.71 6.25 6.40
C TRP A 17 -25.79 5.32 6.95
N ALA A 18 -26.86 5.89 7.54
CA ALA A 18 -27.99 5.12 8.06
C ALA A 18 -28.70 4.32 6.96
N ALA A 19 -28.87 4.91 5.77
CA ALA A 19 -29.44 4.21 4.62
C ALA A 19 -28.55 3.04 4.16
N LEU A 20 -27.23 3.21 4.17
CA LEU A 20 -26.28 2.16 3.84
C LEU A 20 -26.31 1.01 4.87
N GLU A 21 -26.42 1.32 6.17
CA GLU A 21 -26.62 0.30 7.22
C GLU A 21 -27.91 -0.49 7.03
N GLN A 22 -29.02 0.20 6.71
CA GLN A 22 -30.33 -0.43 6.50
C GLN A 22 -30.39 -1.28 5.21
N SER A 23 -29.57 -0.98 4.22
CA SER A 23 -29.53 -1.75 2.95
C SER A 23 -29.04 -3.20 3.10
N GLY A 24 -28.46 -3.56 4.27
CA GLY A 24 -27.86 -4.87 4.49
C GLY A 24 -26.51 -5.09 3.77
N CYS A 25 -25.98 -4.07 3.11
CA CYS A 25 -24.69 -4.15 2.42
C CYS A 25 -23.49 -4.14 3.37
N LEU A 26 -23.70 -3.79 4.64
CA LEU A 26 -22.65 -3.69 5.65
C LEU A 26 -22.76 -4.83 6.67
N ARG A 27 -21.63 -5.46 6.98
CA ARG A 27 -21.54 -6.48 8.03
C ARG A 27 -20.23 -6.34 8.78
N THR A 28 -20.30 -6.22 10.10
CA THR A 28 -19.12 -6.20 10.97
C THR A 28 -18.86 -7.59 11.55
N LYS A 29 -17.58 -7.96 11.62
CA LYS A 29 -17.13 -9.21 12.27
C LYS A 29 -15.80 -9.00 12.98
N SER A 30 -15.66 -9.60 14.16
CA SER A 30 -14.41 -9.64 14.93
C SER A 30 -13.65 -10.93 14.66
N TYR A 31 -12.33 -10.83 14.64
CA TYR A 31 -11.42 -11.93 14.40
C TYR A 31 -10.34 -11.96 15.48
N PRO A 32 -10.07 -13.12 16.09
CA PRO A 32 -8.93 -13.27 16.96
C PRO A 32 -7.62 -13.22 16.15
N ARG A 33 -6.52 -12.98 16.84
CA ARG A 33 -5.19 -13.01 16.23
C ARG A 33 -4.94 -14.34 15.48
N HIS A 34 -4.34 -14.24 14.31
CA HIS A 34 -4.04 -15.35 13.37
C HIS A 34 -5.25 -15.99 12.70
N ALA A 35 -6.45 -15.47 12.90
CA ALA A 35 -7.62 -15.94 12.14
C ALA A 35 -7.51 -15.49 10.68
N VAL A 36 -7.81 -16.39 9.76
CA VAL A 36 -7.92 -16.07 8.33
C VAL A 36 -9.28 -15.43 8.08
N ILE A 37 -9.26 -14.28 7.41
CA ILE A 37 -10.44 -13.48 7.07
C ILE A 37 -10.94 -13.85 5.67
N PHE A 38 -10.00 -13.96 4.72
CA PHE A 38 -10.21 -14.47 3.37
C PHE A 38 -9.08 -15.44 3.03
N HIS A 39 -9.40 -16.54 2.37
CA HIS A 39 -8.43 -17.55 1.93
C HIS A 39 -8.00 -17.35 0.49
N ALA A 40 -6.74 -17.67 0.19
CA ALA A 40 -6.29 -17.85 -1.18
C ALA A 40 -7.16 -18.93 -1.86
N GLY A 41 -7.54 -18.69 -3.13
CA GLY A 41 -8.47 -19.55 -3.88
C GLY A 41 -9.96 -19.26 -3.62
N GLU A 42 -10.32 -18.42 -2.64
CA GLU A 42 -11.70 -18.02 -2.37
C GLU A 42 -12.16 -16.93 -3.33
N GLN A 43 -13.41 -17.02 -3.81
CA GLN A 43 -14.07 -15.93 -4.52
C GLN A 43 -14.82 -15.07 -3.51
N VAL A 44 -14.53 -13.77 -3.48
CA VAL A 44 -15.10 -12.84 -2.51
C VAL A 44 -16.05 -11.85 -3.18
N HIS A 45 -17.16 -11.53 -2.50
CA HIS A 45 -18.18 -10.59 -2.97
C HIS A 45 -18.32 -9.35 -2.06
N ALA A 46 -17.40 -9.19 -1.14
CA ALA A 46 -17.31 -8.04 -0.26
C ALA A 46 -15.85 -7.65 -0.06
N LEU A 47 -15.59 -6.36 -0.04
CA LEU A 47 -14.31 -5.84 0.44
C LEU A 47 -14.34 -5.69 1.96
N GLY A 48 -13.18 -5.74 2.61
CA GLY A 48 -13.01 -5.48 4.03
C GLY A 48 -12.49 -4.07 4.30
N VAL A 49 -12.99 -3.42 5.35
CA VAL A 49 -12.40 -2.21 5.93
C VAL A 49 -12.03 -2.51 7.38
N VAL A 50 -10.77 -2.33 7.73
CA VAL A 50 -10.30 -2.55 9.10
C VAL A 50 -10.84 -1.44 10.00
N LEU A 51 -11.63 -1.80 11.01
CA LEU A 51 -12.15 -0.86 12.02
C LEU A 51 -11.17 -0.72 13.19
N ARG A 52 -10.61 -1.84 13.62
CA ARG A 52 -9.63 -1.94 14.71
C ARG A 52 -8.63 -3.07 14.42
N GLY A 53 -7.40 -2.90 14.86
CA GLY A 53 -6.33 -3.85 14.65
C GLY A 53 -5.63 -3.72 13.30
N THR A 54 -4.95 -4.78 12.92
CA THR A 54 -4.11 -4.84 11.70
C THR A 54 -4.34 -6.16 10.98
N VAL A 55 -4.54 -6.12 9.67
CA VAL A 55 -4.67 -7.28 8.79
C VAL A 55 -3.42 -7.40 7.92
N HIS A 56 -2.82 -8.57 7.88
CA HIS A 56 -1.72 -8.89 6.97
C HIS A 56 -2.28 -9.56 5.71
N ILE A 57 -1.78 -9.15 4.57
CA ILE A 57 -1.94 -9.85 3.30
C ILE A 57 -0.72 -10.75 3.17
N GLU A 58 -0.95 -12.07 3.23
CA GLU A 58 0.10 -13.09 3.27
C GLU A 58 0.09 -13.96 2.02
N ASN A 59 1.27 -14.29 1.54
CA ASN A 59 1.45 -15.32 0.53
C ASN A 59 2.12 -16.53 1.16
N LEU A 60 1.58 -17.71 0.88
CA LEU A 60 2.15 -18.99 1.26
C LEU A 60 2.79 -19.59 0.01
N ASP A 61 4.10 -19.80 0.03
CA ASP A 61 4.79 -20.44 -1.08
C ASP A 61 4.60 -21.98 -1.06
N LEU A 62 5.03 -22.64 -2.13
CA LEU A 62 4.92 -24.10 -2.28
C LEU A 62 5.68 -24.89 -1.21
N TRP A 63 6.61 -24.28 -0.49
CA TRP A 63 7.39 -24.88 0.59
C TRP A 63 6.83 -24.56 1.98
N GLY A 64 5.69 -23.87 2.05
CA GLY A 64 5.04 -23.50 3.30
C GLY A 64 5.66 -22.26 3.98
N SER A 65 6.53 -21.54 3.30
CA SER A 65 7.08 -20.28 3.82
C SER A 65 6.08 -19.15 3.64
N LYS A 66 5.82 -18.41 4.71
CA LYS A 66 4.91 -17.26 4.72
C LYS A 66 5.67 -15.97 4.48
N SER A 67 5.17 -15.16 3.56
CA SER A 67 5.65 -13.80 3.35
C SER A 67 4.51 -12.79 3.46
N ILE A 68 4.75 -11.71 4.22
CA ILE A 68 3.79 -10.62 4.37
C ILE A 68 4.01 -9.65 3.20
N LEU A 69 3.02 -9.56 2.31
CA LEU A 69 3.05 -8.66 1.16
C LEU A 69 2.63 -7.24 1.52
N SER A 70 1.69 -7.11 2.46
CA SER A 70 1.15 -5.82 2.88
C SER A 70 0.56 -5.90 4.29
N SER A 71 0.56 -4.77 4.99
CA SER A 71 -0.08 -4.59 6.30
C SER A 71 -1.16 -3.52 6.18
N ILE A 72 -2.37 -3.88 6.52
CA ILE A 72 -3.58 -3.05 6.40
C ILE A 72 -4.00 -2.61 7.80
N SER A 73 -3.92 -1.31 8.05
CA SER A 73 -4.25 -0.71 9.34
C SER A 73 -5.69 -0.22 9.39
N ALA A 74 -6.13 0.19 10.57
CA ALA A 74 -7.47 0.77 10.78
C ALA A 74 -7.77 1.91 9.78
N GLY A 75 -8.97 1.93 9.24
CA GLY A 75 -9.46 2.83 8.20
C GLY A 75 -9.13 2.41 6.77
N GLN A 76 -8.23 1.46 6.55
CA GLN A 76 -7.85 1.00 5.22
C GLN A 76 -8.73 -0.14 4.71
N ALA A 77 -8.97 -0.15 3.39
CA ALA A 77 -9.70 -1.21 2.71
C ALA A 77 -8.75 -2.29 2.16
N PHE A 78 -9.24 -3.53 2.03
CA PHE A 78 -8.54 -4.66 1.42
C PHE A 78 -9.52 -5.58 0.67
N ALA A 79 -8.99 -6.42 -0.21
CA ALA A 79 -9.72 -7.34 -1.09
C ALA A 79 -10.67 -6.66 -2.10
N GLU A 80 -10.64 -5.34 -2.23
CA GLU A 80 -11.51 -4.59 -3.14
C GLU A 80 -11.33 -4.99 -4.61
N THR A 81 -10.08 -5.26 -5.03
CA THR A 81 -9.76 -5.66 -6.40
C THR A 81 -10.42 -6.99 -6.73
N TYR A 82 -10.27 -7.98 -5.86
CA TYR A 82 -10.86 -9.31 -6.05
C TYR A 82 -12.39 -9.26 -6.04
N ALA A 83 -12.96 -8.55 -5.06
CA ALA A 83 -14.42 -8.44 -4.94
C ALA A 83 -15.07 -7.78 -6.16
N LEU A 84 -14.43 -6.78 -6.77
CA LEU A 84 -14.99 -6.04 -7.91
C LEU A 84 -14.68 -6.67 -9.26
N CYS A 85 -13.47 -7.26 -9.42
CA CYS A 85 -13.10 -7.95 -10.66
C CYS A 85 -13.73 -9.35 -10.76
N GLY A 86 -14.19 -9.92 -9.63
CA GLY A 86 -14.75 -11.27 -9.59
C GLY A 86 -13.68 -12.37 -9.66
N ASP A 87 -12.40 -12.00 -9.49
CA ASP A 87 -11.29 -12.94 -9.48
C ASP A 87 -11.17 -13.64 -8.12
N VAL A 88 -10.57 -14.83 -8.13
CA VAL A 88 -10.24 -15.56 -6.90
C VAL A 88 -9.07 -14.89 -6.18
N MET A 89 -9.10 -14.90 -4.84
CA MET A 89 -8.01 -14.41 -4.02
C MET A 89 -6.72 -15.20 -4.33
N MET A 90 -5.63 -14.49 -4.60
CA MET A 90 -4.30 -15.11 -4.79
C MET A 90 -3.52 -15.21 -3.49
N VAL A 91 -4.01 -14.61 -2.41
CA VAL A 91 -3.33 -14.41 -1.14
C VAL A 91 -4.31 -14.55 0.01
N ASP A 92 -3.80 -14.88 1.20
CA ASP A 92 -4.60 -14.88 2.42
C ASP A 92 -4.68 -13.47 3.03
N ALA A 93 -5.84 -13.14 3.62
CA ALA A 93 -5.97 -11.99 4.51
C ALA A 93 -6.09 -12.50 5.95
N VAL A 94 -5.12 -12.18 6.80
CA VAL A 94 -4.97 -12.76 8.15
C VAL A 94 -4.95 -11.66 9.20
N ALA A 95 -5.67 -11.84 10.30
CA ALA A 95 -5.63 -10.95 11.45
C ALA A 95 -4.27 -11.03 12.16
N ALA A 96 -3.46 -9.96 12.12
CA ALA A 96 -2.15 -9.89 12.78
C ALA A 96 -2.27 -9.78 14.31
N GLU A 97 -3.38 -9.26 14.75
CA GLU A 97 -3.80 -9.10 16.14
C GLU A 97 -5.33 -9.26 16.23
N GLU A 98 -5.95 -9.03 17.38
CA GLU A 98 -7.41 -8.98 17.46
C GLU A 98 -7.94 -7.85 16.59
N CYS A 99 -8.76 -8.19 15.57
CA CYS A 99 -9.25 -7.26 14.57
C CYS A 99 -10.77 -7.17 14.56
N GLU A 100 -11.27 -6.01 14.25
CA GLU A 100 -12.66 -5.79 13.86
C GLU A 100 -12.71 -5.29 12.41
N VAL A 101 -13.47 -5.97 11.55
CA VAL A 101 -13.54 -5.72 10.11
C VAL A 101 -14.98 -5.45 9.70
N LEU A 102 -15.19 -4.34 8.99
CA LEU A 102 -16.44 -4.03 8.30
C LEU A 102 -16.35 -4.56 6.87
N PHE A 103 -17.23 -5.47 6.52
CA PHE A 103 -17.41 -5.96 5.16
C PHE A 103 -18.42 -5.09 4.43
N VAL A 104 -18.08 -4.67 3.23
CA VAL A 104 -18.93 -3.89 2.33
C VAL A 104 -19.20 -4.74 1.09
N ASN A 105 -20.44 -5.18 0.93
CA ASN A 105 -20.84 -5.97 -0.24
C ASN A 105 -20.71 -5.13 -1.52
N ILE A 106 -20.29 -5.75 -2.63
CA ILE A 106 -20.11 -5.05 -3.92
C ILE A 106 -21.41 -4.43 -4.44
N SER A 107 -22.57 -4.95 -4.04
CA SER A 107 -23.87 -4.34 -4.38
C SER A 107 -24.03 -2.90 -3.85
N ALA A 108 -23.27 -2.52 -2.81
CA ALA A 108 -23.23 -1.13 -2.33
C ALA A 108 -22.61 -0.14 -3.34
N PHE A 109 -21.92 -0.65 -4.37
CA PHE A 109 -21.28 0.17 -5.40
C PHE A 109 -22.05 0.14 -6.74
N SER A 110 -23.12 -0.65 -6.83
CA SER A 110 -23.90 -0.87 -8.04
C SER A 110 -25.23 -0.13 -7.96
N GLY A 111 -25.62 0.55 -9.06
CA GLY A 111 -27.00 0.96 -9.28
C GLY A 111 -27.48 2.17 -8.49
N GLY A 112 -27.01 3.36 -8.76
CA GLY A 112 -27.52 4.59 -8.18
C GLY A 112 -27.69 5.70 -9.20
N ALA A 113 -28.72 6.55 -9.02
CA ALA A 113 -28.81 7.81 -9.73
C ALA A 113 -27.66 8.74 -9.34
N PRO A 114 -27.29 9.74 -10.20
CA PRO A 114 -26.29 10.75 -9.85
C PRO A 114 -26.60 11.44 -8.50
N GLY A 115 -25.58 11.65 -7.68
CA GLY A 115 -25.71 12.29 -6.35
C GLY A 115 -26.08 11.35 -5.20
N THR A 116 -26.17 10.03 -5.46
CA THR A 116 -26.51 9.03 -4.42
C THR A 116 -25.30 8.57 -3.60
N VAL A 117 -25.56 7.88 -2.48
CA VAL A 117 -24.52 7.23 -1.67
C VAL A 117 -23.65 6.27 -2.48
N HIS A 118 -24.24 5.58 -3.46
CA HIS A 118 -23.53 4.65 -4.35
C HIS A 118 -22.48 5.38 -5.20
N GLU A 119 -22.81 6.52 -5.78
CA GLU A 119 -21.87 7.33 -6.56
C GLU A 119 -20.71 7.84 -5.67
N LYS A 120 -20.99 8.30 -4.47
CA LYS A 120 -19.95 8.74 -3.51
C LYS A 120 -19.02 7.59 -3.15
N LEU A 121 -19.58 6.41 -2.82
CA LEU A 121 -18.80 5.22 -2.50
C LEU A 121 -17.92 4.80 -3.69
N LEU A 122 -18.48 4.77 -4.89
CA LEU A 122 -17.73 4.41 -6.10
C LEU A 122 -16.58 5.39 -6.37
N ARG A 123 -16.83 6.69 -6.25
CA ARG A 123 -15.81 7.74 -6.40
C ARG A 123 -14.69 7.59 -5.36
N ASN A 124 -15.06 7.36 -4.11
CA ASN A 124 -14.11 7.16 -3.04
C ASN A 124 -13.28 5.88 -3.26
N LEU A 125 -13.92 4.79 -3.65
CA LEU A 125 -13.26 3.53 -3.97
C LEU A 125 -12.29 3.70 -5.14
N LEU A 126 -12.68 4.38 -6.22
CA LEU A 126 -11.81 4.70 -7.34
C LEU A 126 -10.57 5.49 -6.85
N THR A 127 -10.78 6.49 -6.00
CA THR A 127 -9.68 7.28 -5.43
C THR A 127 -8.73 6.42 -4.60
N VAL A 128 -9.25 5.53 -3.76
CA VAL A 128 -8.45 4.59 -2.96
C VAL A 128 -7.66 3.64 -3.87
N SER A 129 -8.31 3.06 -4.88
CA SER A 129 -7.68 2.14 -5.83
C SER A 129 -6.60 2.82 -6.68
N MET A 130 -6.83 4.05 -7.14
CA MET A 130 -5.83 4.82 -7.88
C MET A 130 -4.61 5.17 -7.03
N ARG A 131 -4.80 5.51 -5.76
CA ARG A 131 -3.69 5.75 -4.82
C ARG A 131 -2.86 4.48 -4.57
N LYS A 132 -3.51 3.32 -4.44
CA LYS A 132 -2.82 2.03 -4.32
C LYS A 132 -2.04 1.70 -5.60
N ASN A 133 -2.66 1.89 -6.78
CA ASN A 133 -2.00 1.69 -8.07
C ASN A 133 -0.77 2.58 -8.20
N LEU A 134 -0.88 3.87 -7.87
CA LEU A 134 0.26 4.80 -7.88
C LEU A 134 1.39 4.34 -6.94
N SER A 135 1.05 3.87 -5.74
CA SER A 135 2.04 3.32 -4.79
C SER A 135 2.75 2.08 -5.32
N LEU A 136 2.01 1.17 -5.97
CA LEU A 136 2.58 -0.02 -6.62
C LEU A 136 3.47 0.36 -7.80
N SER A 137 3.04 1.30 -8.65
CA SER A 137 3.84 1.81 -9.77
C SER A 137 5.15 2.44 -9.30
N GLN A 138 5.09 3.26 -8.23
CA GLN A 138 6.29 3.84 -7.61
C GLN A 138 7.24 2.75 -7.08
N ARG A 139 6.70 1.70 -6.44
CA ARG A 139 7.52 0.59 -5.95
C ARG A 139 8.20 -0.15 -7.10
N ILE A 140 7.46 -0.45 -8.18
CA ILE A 140 8.01 -1.08 -9.39
C ILE A 140 9.15 -0.22 -9.94
N PHE A 141 8.92 1.08 -10.13
CA PHE A 141 9.92 2.02 -10.62
C PHE A 141 11.18 2.01 -9.74
N CYS A 142 11.05 2.04 -8.40
CA CYS A 142 12.18 2.01 -7.49
C CYS A 142 12.90 0.64 -7.46
N THR A 143 12.24 -0.46 -7.82
CA THR A 143 12.82 -1.81 -7.79
C THR A 143 13.34 -2.30 -9.16
N THR A 144 13.05 -1.57 -10.23
CA THR A 144 13.51 -1.88 -11.60
C THR A 144 15.05 -1.83 -11.76
N PRO A 145 15.79 -0.88 -11.16
CA PRO A 145 17.24 -0.86 -11.29
C PRO A 145 17.87 -2.14 -10.77
N LYS A 146 18.88 -2.66 -11.48
CA LYS A 146 19.55 -3.94 -11.16
C LYS A 146 20.44 -3.87 -9.92
N THR A 147 20.96 -2.68 -9.62
CA THR A 147 21.94 -2.48 -8.54
C THR A 147 21.28 -1.95 -7.25
N VAL A 148 21.85 -2.28 -6.09
CA VAL A 148 21.42 -1.73 -4.80
C VAL A 148 21.46 -0.20 -4.81
N ARG A 149 22.56 0.37 -5.34
CA ARG A 149 22.75 1.82 -5.48
C ARG A 149 21.67 2.45 -6.36
N GLY A 150 21.40 1.87 -7.52
CA GLY A 150 20.38 2.37 -8.44
C GLY A 150 19.00 2.41 -7.80
N ARG A 151 18.59 1.37 -7.06
CA ARG A 151 17.31 1.34 -6.33
C ARG A 151 17.25 2.41 -5.25
N LEU A 152 18.34 2.60 -4.48
CA LEU A 152 18.42 3.63 -3.45
C LEU A 152 18.34 5.03 -4.04
N LEU A 153 19.11 5.32 -5.10
CA LEU A 153 19.11 6.61 -5.79
C LEU A 153 17.72 6.93 -6.35
N THR A 154 17.10 5.98 -7.06
CA THR A 154 15.75 6.15 -7.62
C THR A 154 14.73 6.45 -6.53
N TYR A 155 14.77 5.71 -5.41
CA TYR A 155 13.87 5.93 -4.28
C TYR A 155 14.09 7.30 -3.64
N PHE A 156 15.33 7.68 -3.33
CA PHE A 156 15.64 8.95 -2.68
C PHE A 156 15.35 10.15 -3.57
N SER A 157 15.64 10.07 -4.88
CA SER A 157 15.28 11.12 -5.84
C SER A 157 13.77 11.33 -5.92
N ALA A 158 12.98 10.23 -5.91
CA ALA A 158 11.54 10.34 -5.85
C ALA A 158 11.04 10.97 -4.53
N GLN A 159 11.69 10.68 -3.38
CA GLN A 159 11.36 11.32 -2.11
C GLN A 159 11.73 12.82 -2.10
N ALA A 160 12.90 13.19 -2.61
CA ALA A 160 13.32 14.58 -2.74
C ALA A 160 12.35 15.38 -3.63
N ALA A 161 12.00 14.84 -4.79
CA ALA A 161 11.01 15.47 -5.69
C ALA A 161 9.64 15.65 -5.02
N ARG A 162 9.19 14.64 -4.26
CA ARG A 162 7.90 14.68 -3.55
C ARG A 162 7.88 15.68 -2.39
N SER A 163 8.99 15.81 -1.67
CA SER A 163 9.10 16.74 -0.53
C SER A 163 9.44 18.17 -0.97
N GLY A 164 9.90 18.37 -2.22
CA GLY A 164 10.46 19.63 -2.69
C GLY A 164 11.76 20.03 -2.00
N SER A 165 12.46 19.08 -1.37
CA SER A 165 13.68 19.33 -0.59
C SER A 165 14.66 18.18 -0.72
N LEU A 166 15.95 18.48 -0.73
CA LEU A 166 17.02 17.49 -0.64
C LEU A 166 17.15 16.88 0.76
N GLN A 167 16.47 17.46 1.76
CA GLN A 167 16.39 16.95 3.11
C GLN A 167 14.97 16.45 3.37
N PHE A 168 14.83 15.17 3.72
CA PHE A 168 13.53 14.54 3.94
C PHE A 168 13.61 13.41 4.96
N GLU A 169 12.45 13.02 5.46
CA GLU A 169 12.30 11.86 6.34
C GLU A 169 11.49 10.78 5.61
N ILE A 170 11.91 9.52 5.77
CA ILE A 170 11.18 8.38 5.19
C ILE A 170 10.42 7.62 6.28
N PRO A 171 9.25 7.01 5.97
CA PRO A 171 8.43 6.30 6.95
C PRO A 171 8.98 4.91 7.32
N PHE A 172 10.15 4.53 6.78
CA PHE A 172 10.72 3.20 6.91
C PHE A 172 11.91 3.16 7.85
N ASN A 173 11.98 2.13 8.69
CA ASN A 173 13.25 1.72 9.28
C ASN A 173 14.11 0.96 8.25
N ARG A 174 15.34 0.54 8.62
CA ARG A 174 16.28 -0.11 7.68
C ARG A 174 15.76 -1.43 7.12
N GLN A 175 15.08 -2.24 7.92
CA GLN A 175 14.47 -3.49 7.46
C GLN A 175 13.33 -3.19 6.50
N GLN A 176 12.42 -2.32 6.88
CA GLN A 176 11.27 -1.94 6.04
C GLN A 176 11.70 -1.33 4.70
N LEU A 177 12.77 -0.52 4.69
CA LEU A 177 13.32 0.03 3.44
C LEU A 177 13.91 -1.07 2.55
N ALA A 178 14.61 -2.03 3.14
CA ALA A 178 15.14 -3.18 2.42
C ALA A 178 14.01 -4.04 1.81
N ASP A 179 12.97 -4.32 2.58
CA ASP A 179 11.79 -5.06 2.12
C ASP A 179 11.04 -4.29 1.01
N TYR A 180 10.89 -2.97 1.16
CA TYR A 180 10.25 -2.12 0.15
C TYR A 180 11.00 -2.14 -1.18
N LEU A 181 12.34 -2.06 -1.14
CA LEU A 181 13.21 -2.05 -2.31
C LEU A 181 13.60 -3.45 -2.80
N ASN A 182 13.09 -4.49 -2.17
CA ASN A 182 13.44 -5.89 -2.47
C ASN A 182 14.95 -6.13 -2.45
N LEU A 183 15.58 -5.75 -1.31
CA LEU A 183 17.02 -5.83 -1.06
C LEU A 183 17.29 -6.59 0.22
N ASP A 184 18.47 -7.19 0.31
CA ASP A 184 19.01 -7.65 1.59
C ASP A 184 19.38 -6.46 2.49
N ARG A 185 19.02 -6.54 3.78
CA ARG A 185 19.25 -5.46 4.75
C ARG A 185 20.74 -5.13 4.92
N SER A 186 21.60 -6.15 4.88
CA SER A 186 23.04 -5.95 5.05
C SER A 186 23.65 -5.28 3.82
N ALA A 187 23.22 -5.69 2.62
CA ALA A 187 23.63 -5.09 1.36
C ALA A 187 23.18 -3.61 1.28
N LEU A 188 21.93 -3.32 1.65
CA LEU A 188 21.41 -1.95 1.73
C LEU A 188 22.22 -1.09 2.70
N SER A 189 22.49 -1.59 3.92
CA SER A 189 23.23 -0.83 4.92
C SER A 189 24.67 -0.55 4.50
N LYS A 190 25.34 -1.53 3.88
CA LYS A 190 26.69 -1.39 3.35
C LYS A 190 26.75 -0.33 2.24
N GLU A 191 25.80 -0.35 1.31
CA GLU A 191 25.75 0.62 0.22
C GLU A 191 25.46 2.04 0.72
N LEU A 192 24.56 2.20 1.69
CA LEU A 192 24.30 3.51 2.32
C LEU A 192 25.54 4.10 2.99
N CYS A 193 26.35 3.29 3.68
CA CYS A 193 27.61 3.75 4.26
C CYS A 193 28.58 4.18 3.17
N LYS A 194 28.69 3.41 2.08
CA LYS A 194 29.54 3.75 0.95
C LYS A 194 29.12 5.05 0.27
N MET A 195 27.82 5.24 0.03
CA MET A 195 27.28 6.49 -0.54
C MET A 195 27.52 7.70 0.38
N ARG A 196 27.45 7.51 1.69
CA ARG A 196 27.82 8.56 2.66
C ARG A 196 29.31 8.91 2.58
N ASP A 197 30.16 7.89 2.56
CA ASP A 197 31.62 8.06 2.54
C ASP A 197 32.10 8.72 1.21
N GLU A 198 31.33 8.51 0.12
CA GLU A 198 31.50 9.19 -1.17
C GLU A 198 30.90 10.61 -1.19
N GLY A 199 30.25 11.06 -0.11
CA GLY A 199 29.65 12.39 -0.02
C GLY A 199 28.37 12.61 -0.80
N LEU A 200 27.73 11.52 -1.31
CA LEU A 200 26.49 11.62 -2.08
C LEU A 200 25.27 11.92 -1.20
N LEU A 201 25.29 11.47 0.05
CA LEU A 201 24.21 11.69 1.01
C LEU A 201 24.75 11.64 2.45
N THR A 202 23.95 12.21 3.36
CA THR A 202 24.09 11.97 4.79
C THR A 202 22.79 11.43 5.34
N PHE A 203 22.85 10.71 6.46
CA PHE A 203 21.66 10.19 7.11
C PHE A 203 21.82 10.03 8.62
N GLU A 204 20.71 10.23 9.32
CA GLU A 204 20.56 9.88 10.73
C GLU A 204 19.21 9.16 10.89
N LYS A 205 19.25 7.87 11.27
CA LYS A 205 18.07 6.99 11.37
C LYS A 205 17.28 6.97 10.05
N ASN A 206 16.10 7.61 10.01
CA ASN A 206 15.19 7.71 8.87
C ASN A 206 15.20 9.09 8.18
N ARG A 207 16.08 9.99 8.60
CA ARG A 207 16.31 11.30 7.98
C ARG A 207 17.47 11.21 7.02
N PHE A 208 17.31 11.80 5.84
CA PHE A 208 18.29 11.79 4.76
C PHE A 208 18.49 13.21 4.24
N ALA A 209 19.73 13.53 3.87
CA ALA A 209 20.06 14.72 3.11
C ALA A 209 20.90 14.30 1.90
N LEU A 210 20.42 14.61 0.71
CA LEU A 210 21.13 14.34 -0.55
C LEU A 210 22.03 15.51 -0.91
N ASN A 211 23.18 15.20 -1.53
CA ASN A 211 23.96 16.21 -2.23
C ASN A 211 23.40 16.41 -3.65
N GLU A 212 23.55 17.59 -4.25
CA GLU A 212 23.11 17.87 -5.63
C GLU A 212 23.73 16.92 -6.66
N LEU A 213 24.95 16.45 -6.44
CA LEU A 213 25.58 15.40 -7.24
C LEU A 213 24.78 14.10 -7.28
N CYS A 214 23.99 13.80 -6.26
CA CYS A 214 23.16 12.60 -6.21
C CYS A 214 22.06 12.60 -7.30
N LEU A 215 21.57 13.78 -7.69
CA LEU A 215 20.53 13.93 -8.73
C LEU A 215 21.09 13.78 -10.14
N LEU A 216 22.37 14.08 -10.38
CA LEU A 216 23.02 13.91 -11.67
C LEU A 216 23.18 12.44 -12.04
N TYR A 217 23.41 11.55 -11.06
CA TYR A 217 23.48 10.10 -11.30
C TYR A 217 22.14 9.47 -11.71
N THR A 218 21.00 10.16 -11.52
CA THR A 218 19.70 9.65 -11.98
C THR A 218 19.40 10.03 -13.42
N SER A 219 19.99 11.12 -13.95
CA SER A 219 19.86 11.48 -15.37
C SER A 219 20.71 10.57 -16.26
N ASP A 220 21.94 10.26 -15.87
CA ASP A 220 22.81 9.33 -16.62
C ASP A 220 22.29 7.89 -16.64
N ALA A 221 21.65 7.43 -15.53
CA ALA A 221 21.02 6.12 -15.49
C ALA A 221 19.72 6.05 -16.31
N ALA A 222 19.09 7.17 -16.63
CA ALA A 222 17.93 7.23 -17.52
C ALA A 222 18.34 7.16 -19.00
N ASP A 223 19.50 7.72 -19.37
CA ASP A 223 20.03 7.66 -20.73
C ASP A 223 20.52 6.26 -21.11
N ASP A 224 21.05 5.49 -20.15
CA ASP A 224 21.39 4.05 -20.36
C ASP A 224 20.16 3.14 -20.57
N LEU A 225 18.95 3.60 -20.21
CA LEU A 225 17.70 2.86 -20.42
C LEU A 225 17.01 3.19 -21.75
N ILE A 226 17.45 4.23 -22.46
CA ILE A 226 16.86 4.67 -23.75
C ILE A 226 17.76 4.23 -24.94
N GLY A 227 18.89 3.60 -24.67
CA GLY A 227 19.71 2.96 -25.69
C GLY A 227 19.01 1.75 -26.30
N VAL A 228 18.09 2.02 -27.22
CA VAL A 228 17.55 1.03 -28.17
C VAL A 228 18.26 1.26 -29.49
N ASP A 229 19.15 0.34 -29.82
CA ASP A 229 19.49 0.02 -31.21
C ASP A 229 18.50 -0.99 -31.77
#